data_9d086d8f07b4e237eabdd954527bbe52
#
_entry.id   9d086d8f07b4e237eabdd954527bbe52
#
_cell.length_a   1.000
_cell.length_b   1.000
_cell.length_c   1.000
_cell.angle_alpha   90.00
_cell.angle_beta   90.00
_cell.angle_gamma   90.00
#
_symmetry.space_group_name_H-M   'P 1'
#
loop_
_entity.id
_entity.type
_entity.pdbx_description
1 polymer ?
#
loop_
_entity_poly.entity_id
_entity_poly.type
_entity_poly.pdbx_seq_one_letter_code
_entity_poly.pdbx_strand_id
1 'polypeptide(L)'
;GVYQSLAESNLMNYETKSFTRSEIKRTIESAYAQKHNFGTKYYEDEDKVNNLRMKLKRGVPKKEIRSQLQESDIEVATIDNVLARLDEENANNQFWTKNDKGIIKIVHILFKQFLEENGFYKFNPEGSKNYVFVKVTNNLIDHTSEKEIKDFILNYLLEVDDLSVYNHFADHVRYFKEDFLTLLSTIDIYFIEDTKDASYLYYRNCAVKITNKSVEPIDYIDLGGYVWKDHVIDRTFNECDGNICDYQQFISNICGKDDERVNSMRSTIGYLLHAWKNLSYSPAVILNDEVISDSPEGGTGKGLFMNALSHMKKLVFIDGKSFNFEKSFAYQTVSVDTQILCFDDVKKHFDFERLFSVVTEGLTLEKKNKDAIKIPFSKSPKVAITTNYAIKGKGSSFVRRKWDLELSQHYTKDFTPLMEFNKLMFGEWDDDEWCQFDNYMIECVQRYMNFGLVKAKFVNL
;
A
#
# COMPACT_ATOMS: atom_id res chain seq x y z
N GLY A 1 -17.19 17.84 -21.44
CA GLY A 1 -17.11 18.01 -22.89
C GLY A 1 -17.69 16.81 -23.63
N VAL A 2 -17.01 15.68 -23.66
CA VAL A 2 -17.45 14.49 -24.43
C VAL A 2 -18.70 13.83 -23.82
N TYR A 3 -18.85 13.84 -22.51
CA TYR A 3 -20.04 13.33 -21.82
C TYR A 3 -21.29 14.19 -22.09
N GLN A 4 -21.17 15.50 -22.18
CA GLN A 4 -22.26 16.39 -22.50
C GLN A 4 -22.67 16.24 -23.97
N SER A 5 -21.71 16.11 -24.87
CA SER A 5 -21.96 15.90 -26.31
C SER A 5 -22.62 14.53 -26.61
N LEU A 6 -22.32 13.48 -25.83
CA LEU A 6 -22.98 12.17 -25.96
C LEU A 6 -24.38 12.14 -25.33
N ALA A 7 -24.64 12.96 -24.29
CA ALA A 7 -25.97 13.13 -23.72
C ALA A 7 -26.88 13.92 -24.63
N GLU A 8 -26.36 14.86 -25.42
CA GLU A 8 -27.08 15.66 -26.40
C GLU A 8 -27.26 14.95 -27.75
N SER A 9 -26.48 13.95 -28.08
CA SER A 9 -26.69 13.08 -29.23
C SER A 9 -27.65 11.95 -28.84
N ASN A 10 -28.79 11.83 -29.49
CA ASN A 10 -29.87 10.84 -29.29
C ASN A 10 -29.47 9.37 -29.09
N LEU A 11 -28.23 9.06 -28.72
CA LEU A 11 -27.69 7.75 -28.37
C LEU A 11 -28.12 7.25 -26.99
N MET A 12 -28.67 8.15 -26.14
CA MET A 12 -29.24 7.78 -24.84
C MET A 12 -30.70 7.36 -24.86
N ASN A 13 -31.37 7.34 -26.01
CA ASN A 13 -32.81 6.99 -26.12
C ASN A 13 -33.07 5.49 -26.33
N TYR A 14 -32.14 4.62 -25.97
CA TYR A 14 -32.44 3.20 -25.80
C TYR A 14 -32.74 2.92 -24.32
N GLU A 15 -34.00 3.03 -23.97
CA GLU A 15 -34.55 2.46 -22.76
C GLU A 15 -34.10 0.99 -22.65
N THR A 16 -33.47 0.64 -21.50
CA THR A 16 -33.26 -0.72 -20.99
C THR A 16 -31.94 -1.46 -21.26
N LYS A 17 -30.81 -0.82 -21.59
CA LYS A 17 -29.50 -1.46 -21.37
C LYS A 17 -28.56 -0.53 -20.63
N SER A 18 -28.24 -0.88 -19.38
CA SER A 18 -27.11 -0.26 -18.69
C SER A 18 -25.81 -0.72 -19.35
N PHE A 19 -25.19 0.17 -20.11
CA PHE A 19 -23.87 -0.06 -20.67
C PHE A 19 -22.83 0.03 -19.55
N THR A 20 -21.96 -0.95 -19.47
CA THR A 20 -20.82 -0.89 -18.57
C THR A 20 -19.84 0.21 -19.02
N ARG A 21 -19.09 0.79 -18.07
CA ARG A 21 -18.11 1.84 -18.37
C ARG A 21 -17.07 1.40 -19.41
N SER A 22 -16.76 0.10 -19.47
CA SER A 22 -15.89 -0.51 -20.49
C SER A 22 -16.52 -0.54 -21.88
N GLU A 23 -17.84 -0.77 -21.99
CA GLU A 23 -18.55 -0.70 -23.26
C GLU A 23 -18.64 0.73 -23.79
N ILE A 24 -18.89 1.70 -22.90
CA ILE A 24 -18.87 3.14 -23.25
C ILE A 24 -17.47 3.53 -23.72
N LYS A 25 -16.40 3.09 -23.04
CA LYS A 25 -15.00 3.35 -23.42
C LYS A 25 -14.69 2.74 -24.80
N ARG A 26 -15.02 1.46 -25.04
CA ARG A 26 -14.86 0.80 -26.35
C ARG A 26 -15.62 1.51 -27.47
N THR A 27 -16.83 1.95 -27.22
CA THR A 27 -17.66 2.66 -28.21
C THR A 27 -17.04 4.03 -28.52
N ILE A 28 -16.53 4.74 -27.52
CA ILE A 28 -15.80 5.99 -27.70
C ILE A 28 -14.52 5.75 -28.51
N GLU A 29 -13.70 4.78 -28.11
CA GLU A 29 -12.45 4.42 -28.81
C GLU A 29 -12.72 3.98 -30.27
N SER A 30 -13.77 3.19 -30.52
CA SER A 30 -14.19 2.80 -31.86
C SER A 30 -14.69 3.98 -32.70
N ALA A 31 -15.46 4.88 -32.10
CA ALA A 31 -15.95 6.09 -32.79
C ALA A 31 -14.79 7.07 -33.11
N TYR A 32 -13.79 7.14 -32.24
CA TYR A 32 -12.59 7.95 -32.50
C TYR A 32 -11.65 7.31 -33.53
N ALA A 33 -11.51 5.99 -33.54
CA ALA A 33 -10.72 5.27 -34.57
C ALA A 33 -11.31 5.38 -35.98
N GLN A 34 -12.62 5.57 -36.11
CA GLN A 34 -13.28 5.73 -37.44
C GLN A 34 -13.26 7.16 -37.97
N LYS A 35 -13.07 8.17 -37.11
CA LYS A 35 -12.89 9.57 -37.55
C LYS A 35 -11.40 9.90 -37.64
N HIS A 36 -10.78 9.53 -38.75
CA HIS A 36 -9.40 9.90 -39.06
C HIS A 36 -9.11 11.37 -38.86
N ASN A 37 -8.03 11.67 -38.17
CA ASN A 37 -7.28 12.94 -38.03
C ASN A 37 -7.62 13.90 -36.88
N PHE A 38 -8.73 13.82 -36.16
CA PHE A 38 -8.93 14.72 -35.02
C PHE A 38 -8.36 14.17 -33.70
N GLY A 39 -8.44 12.86 -33.46
CA GLY A 39 -7.99 12.23 -32.23
C GLY A 39 -6.47 12.13 -32.12
N THR A 40 -5.80 11.73 -33.19
CA THR A 40 -4.33 11.60 -33.22
C THR A 40 -3.63 12.96 -32.97
N LYS A 41 -4.12 14.02 -33.56
CA LYS A 41 -3.53 15.36 -33.37
C LYS A 41 -3.73 15.86 -31.92
N TYR A 42 -4.85 15.56 -31.29
CA TYR A 42 -5.12 15.93 -29.89
C TYR A 42 -4.23 15.15 -28.90
N TYR A 43 -4.05 13.83 -29.09
CA TYR A 43 -3.13 13.01 -28.29
C TYR A 43 -1.66 13.37 -28.51
N GLU A 44 -1.26 13.64 -29.75
CA GLU A 44 0.10 14.12 -30.05
C GLU A 44 0.39 15.48 -29.42
N ASP A 45 -0.60 16.38 -29.36
CA ASP A 45 -0.44 17.68 -28.71
C ASP A 45 -0.45 17.55 -27.17
N GLU A 46 -1.21 16.62 -26.60
CA GLU A 46 -1.23 16.37 -25.15
C GLU A 46 0.06 15.69 -24.67
N ASP A 47 0.63 14.77 -25.44
CA ASP A 47 1.94 14.18 -25.17
C ASP A 47 3.06 15.20 -25.30
N LYS A 48 2.98 16.14 -26.26
CA LYS A 48 3.89 17.28 -26.40
C LYS A 48 3.77 18.23 -25.22
N VAL A 49 2.54 18.56 -24.79
CA VAL A 49 2.27 19.38 -23.60
C VAL A 49 2.82 18.72 -22.34
N ASN A 50 2.62 17.43 -22.17
CA ASN A 50 3.16 16.69 -21.02
C ASN A 50 4.68 16.60 -21.04
N ASN A 51 5.31 16.45 -22.21
CA ASN A 51 6.76 16.53 -22.37
C ASN A 51 7.31 17.92 -22.03
N LEU A 52 6.59 18.96 -22.39
CA LEU A 52 6.93 20.34 -22.04
C LEU A 52 6.78 20.61 -20.55
N ARG A 53 5.69 20.14 -19.94
CA ARG A 53 5.51 20.14 -18.49
C ARG A 53 6.65 19.42 -17.77
N MET A 54 7.10 18.26 -18.29
CA MET A 54 8.22 17.51 -17.72
C MET A 54 9.56 18.25 -17.86
N LYS A 55 9.80 18.95 -18.98
CA LYS A 55 11.01 19.76 -19.16
C LYS A 55 11.02 20.98 -18.24
N LEU A 56 9.88 21.68 -18.09
CA LEU A 56 9.71 22.76 -17.14
C LEU A 56 9.91 22.26 -15.70
N LYS A 57 9.35 21.10 -15.34
CA LYS A 57 9.56 20.45 -14.03
C LYS A 57 11.03 20.09 -13.75
N ARG A 58 11.85 19.89 -14.78
CA ARG A 58 13.29 19.65 -14.67
C ARG A 58 14.12 20.95 -14.60
N GLY A 59 13.45 22.11 -14.50
CA GLY A 59 14.13 23.40 -14.37
C GLY A 59 14.73 23.94 -15.67
N VAL A 60 14.31 23.42 -16.84
CA VAL A 60 14.77 23.95 -18.14
C VAL A 60 14.10 25.31 -18.36
N PRO A 61 14.86 26.40 -18.57
CA PRO A 61 14.30 27.74 -18.77
C PRO A 61 13.34 27.80 -19.96
N LYS A 62 12.20 28.49 -19.81
CA LYS A 62 11.21 28.69 -20.90
C LYS A 62 11.82 29.12 -22.22
N LYS A 63 12.87 29.97 -22.16
CA LYS A 63 13.61 30.47 -23.33
C LYS A 63 14.33 29.32 -24.07
N GLU A 64 14.92 28.41 -23.33
CA GLU A 64 15.63 27.26 -23.87
C GLU A 64 14.64 26.22 -24.45
N ILE A 65 13.52 26.00 -23.79
CA ILE A 65 12.42 25.16 -24.30
C ILE A 65 11.91 25.74 -25.62
N ARG A 66 11.72 27.06 -25.69
CA ARG A 66 11.28 27.74 -26.92
C ARG A 66 12.27 27.56 -28.06
N SER A 67 13.59 27.67 -27.82
CA SER A 67 14.63 27.43 -28.84
C SER A 67 14.63 25.98 -29.32
N GLN A 68 14.55 25.01 -28.41
CA GLN A 68 14.55 23.58 -28.74
C GLN A 68 13.30 23.17 -29.56
N LEU A 69 12.16 23.82 -29.31
CA LEU A 69 10.92 23.55 -30.02
C LEU A 69 10.89 24.23 -31.41
N GLN A 70 11.53 25.37 -31.56
CA GLN A 70 11.71 26.02 -32.86
C GLN A 70 12.59 25.20 -33.82
N GLU A 71 13.51 24.40 -33.28
CA GLU A 71 14.33 23.45 -34.05
C GLU A 71 13.57 22.17 -34.45
N SER A 72 12.36 21.91 -33.91
CA SER A 72 11.62 20.65 -34.08
C SER A 72 10.35 20.76 -34.91
N ASP A 73 10.26 21.65 -35.90
CA ASP A 73 9.12 21.84 -36.82
C ASP A 73 7.73 22.06 -36.18
N ILE A 74 7.69 22.49 -34.91
CA ILE A 74 6.43 22.84 -34.20
C ILE A 74 6.12 24.31 -34.48
N GLU A 75 4.91 24.59 -34.97
CA GLU A 75 4.45 25.97 -35.19
C GLU A 75 4.60 26.83 -33.92
N VAL A 76 5.20 27.98 -34.04
CA VAL A 76 5.43 28.93 -32.93
C VAL A 76 4.13 29.29 -32.21
N ALA A 77 3.01 29.37 -32.94
CA ALA A 77 1.67 29.59 -32.37
C ALA A 77 1.21 28.45 -31.39
N THR A 78 1.58 27.24 -31.68
CA THR A 78 1.27 26.08 -30.77
C THR A 78 2.10 26.17 -29.49
N ILE A 79 3.36 26.58 -29.58
CA ILE A 79 4.25 26.76 -28.44
C ILE A 79 3.71 27.88 -27.51
N ASP A 80 3.33 29.01 -28.12
CA ASP A 80 2.82 30.17 -27.38
C ASP A 80 1.47 29.86 -26.72
N ASN A 81 0.59 29.11 -27.39
CA ASN A 81 -0.68 28.65 -26.81
C ASN A 81 -0.45 27.67 -25.63
N VAL A 82 0.52 26.76 -25.73
CA VAL A 82 0.84 25.83 -24.63
C VAL A 82 1.45 26.59 -23.45
N LEU A 83 2.35 27.52 -23.71
CA LEU A 83 2.96 28.34 -22.65
C LEU A 83 1.93 29.26 -21.98
N ALA A 84 1.01 29.88 -22.76
CA ALA A 84 -0.08 30.69 -22.24
C ALA A 84 -1.04 29.85 -21.35
N ARG A 85 -1.36 28.64 -21.78
CA ARG A 85 -2.19 27.70 -21.01
C ARG A 85 -1.54 27.27 -19.71
N LEU A 86 -0.22 27.05 -19.71
CA LEU A 86 0.55 26.77 -18.50
C LEU A 86 0.64 28.01 -17.57
N ASP A 87 0.70 29.21 -18.14
CA ASP A 87 0.68 30.45 -17.36
C ASP A 87 -0.72 30.73 -16.76
N GLU A 88 -1.81 30.39 -17.46
CA GLU A 88 -3.18 30.45 -16.93
C GLU A 88 -3.40 29.39 -15.82
N GLU A 89 -2.91 28.18 -15.98
CA GLU A 89 -2.95 27.13 -14.94
C GLU A 89 -2.17 27.56 -13.69
N ASN A 90 -0.99 28.17 -13.87
CA ASN A 90 -0.20 28.71 -12.77
C ASN A 90 -0.86 29.93 -12.10
N ALA A 91 -1.54 30.80 -12.86
CA ALA A 91 -2.27 31.94 -12.31
C ALA A 91 -3.49 31.49 -11.49
N ASN A 92 -4.18 30.42 -11.91
CA ASN A 92 -5.29 29.83 -11.16
C ASN A 92 -4.83 29.15 -9.85
N ASN A 93 -3.57 28.72 -9.76
CA ASN A 93 -2.99 28.06 -8.59
C ASN A 93 -2.29 29.03 -7.63
N GLN A 94 -2.41 30.36 -7.86
CA GLN A 94 -1.75 31.34 -7.01
C GLN A 94 -2.53 31.59 -5.73
N PHE A 95 -1.97 31.18 -4.60
CA PHE A 95 -2.56 31.33 -3.25
C PHE A 95 -1.94 32.47 -2.42
N TRP A 96 -1.25 33.42 -3.08
CA TRP A 96 -0.68 34.60 -2.45
C TRP A 96 -0.96 35.86 -3.25
N THR A 97 -0.83 37.02 -2.58
CA THR A 97 -0.86 38.34 -3.20
C THR A 97 0.36 39.13 -2.79
N LYS A 98 0.81 40.06 -3.62
CA LYS A 98 1.84 41.06 -3.31
C LYS A 98 1.21 42.44 -3.36
N ASN A 99 1.47 43.27 -2.36
CA ASN A 99 1.09 44.68 -2.42
C ASN A 99 2.12 45.50 -3.20
N ASP A 100 1.86 46.79 -3.40
CA ASP A 100 2.75 47.73 -4.15
C ASP A 100 4.16 47.84 -3.56
N LYS A 101 4.36 47.44 -2.30
CA LYS A 101 5.65 47.40 -1.60
C LYS A 101 6.32 46.04 -1.67
N GLY A 102 5.74 45.07 -2.42
CA GLY A 102 6.26 43.71 -2.54
C GLY A 102 6.00 42.79 -1.30
N ILE A 103 5.19 43.26 -0.32
CA ILE A 103 4.88 42.48 0.85
C ILE A 103 3.91 41.33 0.45
N ILE A 104 4.31 40.10 0.76
CA ILE A 104 3.56 38.88 0.46
C ILE A 104 2.51 38.65 1.53
N LYS A 105 1.28 38.35 1.10
CA LYS A 105 0.17 37.92 1.94
C LYS A 105 -0.35 36.60 1.42
N ILE A 106 -0.37 35.57 2.26
CA ILE A 106 -1.00 34.27 1.93
C ILE A 106 -2.51 34.38 2.10
N VAL A 107 -3.23 33.97 1.05
CA VAL A 107 -4.69 33.89 1.06
C VAL A 107 -5.07 32.47 1.52
N HIS A 108 -5.41 32.32 2.79
CA HIS A 108 -5.57 31.02 3.46
C HIS A 108 -6.57 30.09 2.76
N ILE A 109 -7.69 30.63 2.27
CA ILE A 109 -8.68 29.83 1.56
C ILE A 109 -8.14 29.28 0.24
N LEU A 110 -7.39 30.08 -0.52
CA LEU A 110 -6.76 29.64 -1.77
C LEU A 110 -5.63 28.66 -1.50
N PHE A 111 -4.86 28.86 -0.43
CA PHE A 111 -3.82 27.91 -0.02
C PHE A 111 -4.41 26.56 0.38
N LYS A 112 -5.53 26.56 1.14
CA LYS A 112 -6.28 25.36 1.45
C LYS A 112 -6.75 24.66 0.17
N GLN A 113 -7.40 25.39 -0.73
CA GLN A 113 -7.92 24.86 -2.01
C GLN A 113 -6.78 24.25 -2.84
N PHE A 114 -5.65 24.96 -2.97
CA PHE A 114 -4.48 24.47 -3.66
C PHE A 114 -3.98 23.13 -3.09
N LEU A 115 -3.91 22.99 -1.75
CA LEU A 115 -3.51 21.73 -1.13
C LEU A 115 -4.52 20.61 -1.43
N GLU A 116 -5.82 20.90 -1.35
CA GLU A 116 -6.90 19.93 -1.62
C GLU A 116 -6.94 19.48 -3.10
N GLU A 117 -6.74 20.39 -4.04
CA GLU A 117 -6.61 20.09 -5.47
C GLU A 117 -5.38 19.22 -5.77
N ASN A 118 -4.34 19.32 -4.93
CA ASN A 118 -3.17 18.44 -4.98
C ASN A 118 -3.29 17.18 -4.10
N GLY A 119 -4.50 16.90 -3.62
CA GLY A 119 -4.85 15.66 -2.94
C GLY A 119 -4.59 15.63 -1.44
N PHE A 120 -4.25 16.75 -0.79
CA PHE A 120 -4.00 16.76 0.65
C PHE A 120 -5.29 16.96 1.45
N TYR A 121 -5.56 16.03 2.35
CA TYR A 121 -6.78 16.01 3.16
C TYR A 121 -6.52 15.49 4.58
N LYS A 122 -7.55 15.61 5.41
CA LYS A 122 -7.66 14.84 6.65
C LYS A 122 -8.54 13.60 6.40
N PHE A 123 -8.18 12.51 7.02
CA PHE A 123 -8.96 11.27 7.03
C PHE A 123 -9.14 10.78 8.46
N ASN A 124 -10.37 10.50 8.85
CA ASN A 124 -10.68 9.90 10.15
C ASN A 124 -10.77 8.37 9.98
N PRO A 125 -9.82 7.60 10.52
CA PRO A 125 -9.92 6.15 10.53
C PRO A 125 -11.20 5.68 11.24
N GLU A 126 -11.76 4.57 10.79
CA GLU A 126 -12.97 3.99 11.36
C GLU A 126 -12.84 3.80 12.89
N GLY A 127 -13.84 4.24 13.63
CA GLY A 127 -13.84 4.15 15.10
C GLY A 127 -12.95 5.18 15.82
N SER A 128 -12.27 6.07 15.09
CA SER A 128 -11.46 7.16 15.65
C SER A 128 -12.14 8.50 15.48
N LYS A 129 -12.04 9.34 16.53
CA LYS A 129 -12.38 10.77 16.45
C LYS A 129 -11.21 11.62 15.93
N ASN A 130 -10.03 11.05 15.95
CA ASN A 130 -8.80 11.70 15.55
C ASN A 130 -8.50 11.39 14.08
N TYR A 131 -7.84 12.31 13.41
CA TYR A 131 -7.52 12.22 11.99
C TYR A 131 -6.05 11.90 11.75
N VAL A 132 -5.77 11.48 10.53
CA VAL A 132 -4.43 11.45 9.94
C VAL A 132 -4.43 12.32 8.69
N PHE A 133 -3.30 12.95 8.36
CA PHE A 133 -3.14 13.61 7.08
C PHE A 133 -2.86 12.57 6.01
N VAL A 134 -3.51 12.72 4.87
CA VAL A 134 -3.39 11.83 3.72
C VAL A 134 -3.19 12.62 2.43
N LYS A 135 -2.55 11.97 1.48
CA LYS A 135 -2.48 12.43 0.08
C LYS A 135 -3.20 11.44 -0.80
N VAL A 136 -4.18 11.93 -1.52
CA VAL A 136 -4.98 11.17 -2.49
C VAL A 136 -4.41 11.37 -3.88
N THR A 137 -4.09 10.30 -4.58
CA THR A 137 -3.63 10.33 -5.97
C THR A 137 -4.35 9.22 -6.73
N ASN A 138 -5.30 9.57 -7.60
CA ASN A 138 -6.20 8.61 -8.24
C ASN A 138 -6.92 7.74 -7.19
N ASN A 139 -6.75 6.41 -7.26
CA ASN A 139 -7.32 5.46 -6.31
C ASN A 139 -6.41 5.17 -5.10
N LEU A 140 -5.23 5.80 -5.02
CA LEU A 140 -4.25 5.52 -3.99
C LEU A 140 -4.28 6.58 -2.89
N ILE A 141 -4.23 6.12 -1.66
CA ILE A 141 -4.13 6.93 -0.45
C ILE A 141 -2.77 6.71 0.17
N ASP A 142 -2.04 7.79 0.39
CA ASP A 142 -0.75 7.80 1.05
C ASP A 142 -0.84 8.54 2.38
N HIS A 143 -0.15 8.07 3.40
CA HIS A 143 0.06 8.87 4.61
C HIS A 143 0.91 10.08 4.27
N THR A 144 0.59 11.21 4.85
CA THR A 144 1.42 12.41 4.69
C THR A 144 1.66 13.10 6.03
N SER A 145 2.70 13.92 6.06
CA SER A 145 3.16 14.64 7.24
C SER A 145 3.31 16.13 6.95
N GLU A 146 3.39 16.93 8.01
CA GLU A 146 3.74 18.36 7.94
C GLU A 146 5.00 18.60 7.07
N LYS A 147 6.00 17.70 7.21
CA LYS A 147 7.25 17.80 6.46
C LYS A 147 7.04 17.58 4.96
N GLU A 148 6.29 16.55 4.59
CA GLU A 148 6.04 16.22 3.18
C GLU A 148 5.19 17.30 2.50
N ILE A 149 4.18 17.84 3.20
CA ILE A 149 3.40 18.99 2.72
C ILE A 149 4.29 20.20 2.51
N LYS A 150 5.20 20.49 3.46
CA LYS A 150 6.18 21.56 3.34
C LYS A 150 7.07 21.37 2.12
N ASP A 151 7.67 20.18 1.98
CA ASP A 151 8.56 19.87 0.87
C ASP A 151 7.83 19.99 -0.48
N PHE A 152 6.57 19.52 -0.55
CA PHE A 152 5.73 19.70 -1.74
C PHE A 152 5.53 21.18 -2.10
N ILE A 153 5.15 22.02 -1.13
CA ILE A 153 4.92 23.45 -1.36
C ILE A 153 6.21 24.17 -1.78
N LEU A 154 7.32 23.89 -1.10
CA LEU A 154 8.59 24.53 -1.43
C LEU A 154 9.08 24.12 -2.83
N ASN A 155 8.92 22.86 -3.22
CA ASN A 155 9.24 22.40 -4.57
C ASN A 155 8.34 23.07 -5.62
N TYR A 156 7.03 23.15 -5.37
CA TYR A 156 6.11 23.87 -6.26
C TYR A 156 6.53 25.34 -6.46
N LEU A 157 6.89 26.04 -5.37
CA LEU A 157 7.30 27.44 -5.44
C LEU A 157 8.62 27.65 -6.19
N LEU A 158 9.53 26.67 -6.20
CA LEU A 158 10.72 26.68 -7.04
C LEU A 158 10.36 26.54 -8.53
N GLU A 159 9.35 25.71 -8.85
CA GLU A 159 8.87 25.54 -10.23
C GLU A 159 8.19 26.81 -10.77
N VAL A 160 7.52 27.57 -9.92
CA VAL A 160 6.85 28.85 -10.28
C VAL A 160 7.85 30.01 -10.47
N ASP A 161 9.13 29.83 -10.11
CA ASP A 161 10.22 30.79 -10.22
C ASP A 161 9.98 32.10 -9.43
N ASP A 162 9.20 32.04 -8.34
CA ASP A 162 9.00 33.17 -7.42
C ASP A 162 9.77 32.97 -6.11
N LEU A 163 11.06 33.19 -6.16
CA LEU A 163 11.96 33.05 -5.02
C LEU A 163 11.57 33.93 -3.82
N SER A 164 10.84 35.02 -4.02
CA SER A 164 10.39 35.87 -2.91
C SER A 164 9.30 35.17 -2.09
N VAL A 165 8.39 34.44 -2.76
CA VAL A 165 7.34 33.62 -2.09
C VAL A 165 7.94 32.38 -1.46
N TYR A 166 8.89 31.73 -2.13
CA TYR A 166 9.65 30.63 -1.55
C TYR A 166 10.27 31.02 -0.22
N ASN A 167 11.04 32.14 -0.19
CA ASN A 167 11.69 32.63 1.03
C ASN A 167 10.64 32.98 2.11
N HIS A 168 9.51 33.59 1.72
CA HIS A 168 8.42 33.87 2.66
C HIS A 168 7.93 32.61 3.36
N PHE A 169 7.73 31.49 2.62
CA PHE A 169 7.31 30.22 3.21
C PHE A 169 8.43 29.56 4.01
N ALA A 170 9.67 29.63 3.57
CA ALA A 170 10.82 29.11 4.32
C ALA A 170 11.00 29.79 5.68
N ASP A 171 10.74 31.11 5.75
CA ASP A 171 10.81 31.90 6.98
C ASP A 171 9.57 31.71 7.89
N HIS A 172 8.43 31.36 7.32
CA HIS A 172 7.14 31.27 8.04
C HIS A 172 6.64 29.81 8.12
N VAL A 173 7.40 28.96 8.80
CA VAL A 173 7.08 27.50 8.94
C VAL A 173 5.73 27.20 9.58
N ARG A 174 5.06 28.20 10.20
CA ARG A 174 3.73 28.06 10.81
C ARG A 174 2.66 27.56 9.83
N TYR A 175 2.78 27.85 8.54
CA TYR A 175 1.85 27.37 7.51
C TYR A 175 1.86 25.85 7.33
N PHE A 176 2.90 25.17 7.83
CA PHE A 176 3.07 23.74 7.75
C PHE A 176 2.82 23.02 9.08
N LYS A 177 2.43 23.78 10.12
CA LYS A 177 2.12 23.19 11.42
C LYS A 177 0.71 22.63 11.44
N GLU A 178 0.51 21.60 12.27
CA GLU A 178 -0.78 20.92 12.42
C GLU A 178 -1.92 21.91 12.67
N ASP A 179 -1.71 22.89 13.56
CA ASP A 179 -2.70 23.94 13.86
C ASP A 179 -3.23 24.66 12.62
N PHE A 180 -2.37 24.90 11.64
CA PHE A 180 -2.77 25.52 10.37
C PHE A 180 -3.38 24.49 9.42
N LEU A 181 -2.77 23.32 9.31
CA LEU A 181 -3.22 22.25 8.40
C LEU A 181 -4.57 21.64 8.81
N THR A 182 -5.05 21.89 10.04
CA THR A 182 -6.42 21.53 10.45
C THR A 182 -7.50 22.22 9.59
N LEU A 183 -7.16 23.27 8.84
CA LEU A 183 -8.04 23.91 7.86
C LEU A 183 -8.40 22.98 6.68
N LEU A 184 -7.58 21.97 6.39
CA LEU A 184 -7.89 20.99 5.35
C LEU A 184 -9.21 20.28 5.64
N SER A 185 -9.96 20.00 4.59
CA SER A 185 -11.22 19.27 4.69
C SER A 185 -10.96 17.81 5.11
N THR A 186 -11.91 17.26 5.85
CA THR A 186 -11.95 15.82 6.09
C THR A 186 -12.69 15.16 4.93
N ILE A 187 -12.13 14.06 4.41
CA ILE A 187 -12.77 13.29 3.35
C ILE A 187 -13.23 11.94 3.85
N ASP A 188 -14.31 11.46 3.27
CA ASP A 188 -14.79 10.10 3.43
C ASP A 188 -14.15 9.22 2.36
N ILE A 189 -13.47 8.16 2.79
CA ILE A 189 -12.75 7.24 1.90
C ILE A 189 -13.38 5.87 1.99
N TYR A 190 -13.83 5.35 0.84
CA TYR A 190 -14.27 3.97 0.73
C TYR A 190 -13.09 3.10 0.28
N PHE A 191 -12.50 2.36 1.21
CA PHE A 191 -11.44 1.42 0.92
C PHE A 191 -11.98 0.11 0.37
N ILE A 192 -11.28 -0.43 -0.63
CA ILE A 192 -11.49 -1.83 -1.05
C ILE A 192 -10.80 -2.72 -0.04
N GLU A 193 -11.55 -3.63 0.54
CA GLU A 193 -11.12 -4.47 1.64
C GLU A 193 -11.47 -5.93 1.40
N ASP A 194 -10.70 -6.79 2.06
CA ASP A 194 -10.99 -8.20 2.09
C ASP A 194 -12.32 -8.46 2.79
N THR A 195 -13.11 -9.35 2.21
CA THR A 195 -14.35 -9.88 2.79
C THR A 195 -14.15 -11.35 3.13
N LYS A 196 -15.14 -11.99 3.74
CA LYS A 196 -15.09 -13.44 3.99
C LYS A 196 -14.81 -14.24 2.71
N ASP A 197 -15.36 -13.80 1.58
CA ASP A 197 -15.40 -14.56 0.33
C ASP A 197 -14.47 -13.99 -0.76
N ALA A 198 -13.78 -12.90 -0.49
CA ALA A 198 -12.83 -12.28 -1.41
C ALA A 198 -11.63 -11.67 -0.66
N SER A 199 -10.43 -11.87 -1.20
CA SER A 199 -9.19 -11.23 -0.77
C SER A 199 -8.60 -10.44 -1.93
N TYR A 200 -7.81 -9.39 -1.62
CA TYR A 200 -7.19 -8.54 -2.62
C TYR A 200 -5.69 -8.43 -2.39
N LEU A 201 -4.93 -8.57 -3.48
CA LEU A 201 -3.54 -8.21 -3.56
C LEU A 201 -3.39 -7.11 -4.61
N TYR A 202 -2.63 -6.07 -4.29
CA TYR A 202 -2.50 -4.90 -5.14
C TYR A 202 -1.10 -4.86 -5.73
N TYR A 203 -0.98 -4.90 -7.06
CA TYR A 203 0.28 -4.85 -7.78
C TYR A 203 0.39 -3.54 -8.55
N ARG A 204 1.56 -3.22 -9.10
CA ARG A 204 1.74 -1.98 -9.89
C ARG A 204 0.75 -1.83 -11.04
N ASN A 205 0.42 -2.92 -11.71
CA ASN A 205 -0.41 -2.94 -12.92
C ASN A 205 -1.90 -3.17 -12.64
N CYS A 206 -2.26 -3.86 -11.55
CA CYS A 206 -3.65 -4.24 -11.29
C CYS A 206 -3.87 -4.59 -9.81
N ALA A 207 -5.14 -4.62 -9.40
CA ALA A 207 -5.57 -5.32 -8.21
C ALA A 207 -5.96 -6.75 -8.58
N VAL A 208 -5.52 -7.74 -7.82
CA VAL A 208 -5.87 -9.15 -8.02
C VAL A 208 -6.91 -9.54 -6.98
N LYS A 209 -8.14 -9.79 -7.43
CA LYS A 209 -9.21 -10.31 -6.60
C LYS A 209 -9.15 -11.83 -6.55
N ILE A 210 -9.05 -12.37 -5.36
CA ILE A 210 -8.92 -13.79 -5.10
C ILE A 210 -10.19 -14.26 -4.40
N THR A 211 -10.82 -15.28 -4.97
CA THR A 211 -11.92 -16.01 -4.34
C THR A 211 -11.50 -17.47 -4.14
N ASN A 212 -12.31 -18.26 -3.48
CA ASN A 212 -12.05 -19.68 -3.34
C ASN A 212 -12.10 -20.46 -4.69
N LYS A 213 -12.53 -19.81 -5.80
CA LYS A 213 -12.71 -20.44 -7.13
C LYS A 213 -12.00 -19.73 -8.25
N SER A 214 -11.72 -18.43 -8.11
CA SER A 214 -11.16 -17.62 -9.19
C SER A 214 -10.07 -16.69 -8.68
N VAL A 215 -9.21 -16.30 -9.61
CA VAL A 215 -8.22 -15.23 -9.48
C VAL A 215 -8.48 -14.27 -10.64
N GLU A 216 -8.80 -13.03 -10.34
CA GLU A 216 -9.26 -12.05 -11.32
C GLU A 216 -8.44 -10.77 -11.22
N PRO A 217 -7.56 -10.45 -12.19
CA PRO A 217 -6.94 -9.14 -12.29
C PRO A 217 -7.99 -8.07 -12.61
N ILE A 218 -7.95 -6.95 -11.91
CA ILE A 218 -8.87 -5.82 -12.04
C ILE A 218 -8.04 -4.55 -12.21
N ASP A 219 -8.29 -3.77 -13.26
CA ASP A 219 -7.66 -2.48 -13.44
C ASP A 219 -8.05 -1.53 -12.29
N TYR A 220 -7.11 -0.70 -11.82
CA TYR A 220 -7.39 0.23 -10.72
C TYR A 220 -8.56 1.17 -11.01
N ILE A 221 -8.76 1.58 -12.27
CA ILE A 221 -9.87 2.43 -12.68
C ILE A 221 -11.24 1.77 -12.47
N ASP A 222 -11.29 0.43 -12.55
CA ASP A 222 -12.51 -0.37 -12.43
C ASP A 222 -12.72 -0.90 -10.99
N LEU A 223 -11.77 -0.65 -10.08
CA LEU A 223 -11.79 -1.18 -8.71
C LEU A 223 -12.93 -0.60 -7.87
N GLY A 224 -13.41 0.59 -8.18
CA GLY A 224 -14.57 1.21 -7.55
C GLY A 224 -14.35 1.76 -6.14
N GLY A 225 -13.11 1.87 -5.67
CA GLY A 225 -12.75 2.39 -4.36
C GLY A 225 -11.26 2.70 -4.25
N TYR A 226 -10.82 2.97 -3.03
CA TYR A 226 -9.44 3.39 -2.74
C TYR A 226 -8.63 2.27 -2.09
N VAL A 227 -7.32 2.38 -2.23
CA VAL A 227 -6.33 1.46 -1.66
C VAL A 227 -5.21 2.27 -0.99
N TRP A 228 -4.70 1.80 0.13
CA TRP A 228 -3.48 2.35 0.69
C TRP A 228 -2.31 2.11 -0.27
N LYS A 229 -1.55 3.15 -0.58
CA LYS A 229 -0.38 3.05 -1.46
C LYS A 229 0.67 2.07 -0.93
N ASP A 230 0.85 2.03 0.38
CA ASP A 230 1.75 1.08 1.06
C ASP A 230 1.29 -0.39 0.96
N HIS A 231 0.06 -0.63 0.49
CA HIS A 231 -0.42 -1.98 0.19
C HIS A 231 -0.09 -2.43 -1.24
N VAL A 232 0.40 -1.52 -2.09
CA VAL A 232 0.78 -1.85 -3.46
C VAL A 232 2.11 -2.57 -3.46
N ILE A 233 2.10 -3.81 -3.90
CA ILE A 233 3.26 -4.66 -4.09
C ILE A 233 4.08 -4.06 -5.25
N ASP A 234 5.35 -3.75 -4.99
CA ASP A 234 6.20 -3.01 -5.92
C ASP A 234 6.74 -3.87 -7.06
N ARG A 235 5.86 -4.64 -7.70
CA ARG A 235 6.11 -5.44 -8.91
C ARG A 235 4.83 -5.63 -9.74
N THR A 236 5.00 -6.12 -10.96
CA THR A 236 3.92 -6.40 -11.91
C THR A 236 3.37 -7.80 -11.65
N PHE A 237 2.06 -7.95 -11.56
CA PHE A 237 1.41 -9.25 -11.53
C PHE A 237 1.37 -9.86 -12.93
N ASN A 238 1.78 -11.12 -13.04
CA ASN A 238 1.64 -11.96 -14.21
C ASN A 238 1.11 -13.34 -13.78
N GLU A 239 0.31 -13.95 -14.65
CA GLU A 239 0.02 -15.37 -14.55
C GLU A 239 1.20 -16.15 -15.14
N CYS A 240 1.62 -17.21 -14.49
CA CYS A 240 2.72 -18.04 -14.96
C CYS A 240 2.39 -19.53 -14.89
N ASP A 241 3.10 -20.31 -15.66
CA ASP A 241 3.01 -21.77 -15.66
C ASP A 241 3.50 -22.33 -14.32
N GLY A 242 2.70 -23.14 -13.65
CA GLY A 242 2.86 -23.57 -12.25
C GLY A 242 4.11 -24.41 -11.96
N ASN A 243 5.29 -23.87 -12.22
CA ASN A 243 6.55 -24.43 -11.76
C ASN A 243 6.71 -24.21 -10.25
N ILE A 244 7.47 -25.06 -9.58
CA ILE A 244 7.76 -24.97 -8.14
C ILE A 244 8.79 -23.86 -7.94
N CYS A 245 8.43 -22.80 -7.20
CA CYS A 245 9.36 -21.75 -6.82
C CYS A 245 10.24 -22.16 -5.63
N ASP A 246 11.39 -21.50 -5.48
CA ASP A 246 12.32 -21.72 -4.37
C ASP A 246 11.62 -21.59 -3.01
N TYR A 247 10.72 -20.61 -2.87
CA TYR A 247 9.96 -20.43 -1.62
C TYR A 247 9.02 -21.61 -1.32
N GLN A 248 8.36 -22.18 -2.32
CA GLN A 248 7.54 -23.38 -2.14
C GLN A 248 8.39 -24.57 -1.68
N GLN A 249 9.58 -24.75 -2.26
CA GLN A 249 10.53 -25.76 -1.83
C GLN A 249 11.04 -25.49 -0.41
N PHE A 250 11.34 -24.23 -0.09
CA PHE A 250 11.71 -23.80 1.27
C PHE A 250 10.60 -24.15 2.28
N ILE A 251 9.32 -23.89 1.98
CA ILE A 251 8.20 -24.27 2.84
C ILE A 251 8.15 -25.78 3.06
N SER A 252 8.35 -26.58 2.01
CA SER A 252 8.41 -28.04 2.13
C SER A 252 9.54 -28.47 3.07
N ASN A 253 10.70 -27.86 2.95
CA ASN A 253 11.89 -28.17 3.74
C ASN A 253 11.70 -27.84 5.23
N ILE A 254 11.22 -26.64 5.56
CA ILE A 254 10.98 -26.27 6.97
C ILE A 254 9.81 -27.03 7.61
N CYS A 255 9.00 -27.70 6.81
CA CYS A 255 7.96 -28.64 7.26
C CYS A 255 8.48 -30.10 7.38
N GLY A 256 9.78 -30.33 7.13
CA GLY A 256 10.34 -31.69 7.15
C GLY A 256 9.84 -32.58 6.02
N LYS A 257 9.35 -31.97 4.91
CA LYS A 257 8.71 -32.66 3.76
C LYS A 257 7.49 -33.48 4.13
N ASP A 258 6.84 -33.16 5.24
CA ASP A 258 5.61 -33.76 5.71
C ASP A 258 4.39 -33.03 5.12
N ASP A 259 3.54 -33.73 4.37
CA ASP A 259 2.38 -33.14 3.66
C ASP A 259 1.36 -32.51 4.60
N GLU A 260 1.12 -33.05 5.80
CA GLU A 260 0.18 -32.46 6.76
C GLU A 260 0.71 -31.12 7.27
N ARG A 261 2.02 -31.06 7.57
CA ARG A 261 2.70 -29.82 8.03
C ARG A 261 2.79 -28.78 6.91
N VAL A 262 3.09 -29.20 5.66
CA VAL A 262 3.07 -28.32 4.48
C VAL A 262 1.66 -27.74 4.29
N ASN A 263 0.62 -28.56 4.41
CA ASN A 263 -0.76 -28.12 4.28
C ASN A 263 -1.17 -27.14 5.38
N SER A 264 -0.73 -27.37 6.62
CA SER A 264 -0.91 -26.46 7.75
C SER A 264 -0.22 -25.12 7.49
N MET A 265 1.05 -25.14 7.04
CA MET A 265 1.83 -23.96 6.75
C MET A 265 1.21 -23.13 5.62
N ARG A 266 0.80 -23.78 4.49
CA ARG A 266 0.11 -23.11 3.38
C ARG A 266 -1.20 -22.45 3.81
N SER A 267 -2.01 -23.13 4.63
CA SER A 267 -3.25 -22.55 5.16
C SER A 267 -2.97 -21.36 6.09
N THR A 268 -1.86 -21.37 6.81
CA THR A 268 -1.43 -20.28 7.69
C THR A 268 -0.91 -19.08 6.90
N ILE A 269 -0.16 -19.30 5.82
CA ILE A 269 0.22 -18.23 4.87
C ILE A 269 -1.04 -17.56 4.35
N GLY A 270 -1.99 -18.33 3.84
CA GLY A 270 -3.26 -17.80 3.35
C GLY A 270 -4.06 -17.06 4.42
N TYR A 271 -4.09 -17.55 5.65
CA TYR A 271 -4.70 -16.85 6.78
C TYR A 271 -4.05 -15.49 7.02
N LEU A 272 -2.71 -15.40 7.03
CA LEU A 272 -2.01 -14.13 7.27
C LEU A 272 -2.19 -13.15 6.12
N LEU A 273 -2.26 -13.63 4.88
CA LEU A 273 -2.47 -12.79 3.69
C LEU A 273 -3.91 -12.32 3.50
N HIS A 274 -4.90 -13.08 3.94
CA HIS A 274 -6.31 -12.70 3.87
C HIS A 274 -6.64 -11.74 5.02
N ALA A 275 -6.77 -10.45 4.76
CA ALA A 275 -6.92 -9.43 5.80
C ALA A 275 -8.24 -9.52 6.60
N TRP A 276 -9.31 -10.12 6.03
CA TRP A 276 -10.57 -10.31 6.76
C TRP A 276 -10.38 -11.16 8.02
N LYS A 277 -11.03 -10.74 9.11
CA LYS A 277 -10.95 -11.39 10.41
C LYS A 277 -12.29 -11.98 10.82
N ASN A 278 -12.28 -13.25 11.20
CA ASN A 278 -13.45 -13.90 11.79
C ASN A 278 -13.58 -13.50 13.27
N LEU A 279 -14.70 -12.86 13.63
CA LEU A 279 -15.00 -12.45 15.00
C LEU A 279 -14.95 -13.58 16.02
N SER A 280 -15.28 -14.81 15.59
CA SER A 280 -15.29 -15.99 16.49
C SER A 280 -13.93 -16.63 16.65
N TYR A 281 -13.03 -16.50 15.66
CA TYR A 281 -11.72 -17.14 15.67
C TYR A 281 -10.71 -16.41 14.79
N SER A 282 -9.77 -15.71 15.39
CA SER A 282 -8.68 -14.99 14.70
C SER A 282 -7.41 -15.05 15.56
N PRO A 283 -6.74 -16.21 15.64
CA PRO A 283 -5.61 -16.43 16.54
C PRO A 283 -4.35 -15.70 16.10
N ALA A 284 -3.44 -15.44 17.05
CA ALA A 284 -2.07 -15.11 16.76
C ALA A 284 -1.31 -16.37 16.27
N VAL A 285 -0.53 -16.22 15.21
CA VAL A 285 0.32 -17.28 14.65
C VAL A 285 1.65 -17.29 15.41
N ILE A 286 2.06 -18.46 15.91
CA ILE A 286 3.30 -18.63 16.66
C ILE A 286 4.20 -19.61 15.91
N LEU A 287 5.35 -19.15 15.47
CA LEU A 287 6.37 -19.94 14.80
C LEU A 287 7.41 -20.41 15.81
N ASN A 288 7.46 -21.69 16.06
CA ASN A 288 8.40 -22.35 16.99
C ASN A 288 9.37 -23.25 16.23
N ASP A 289 10.50 -23.55 16.85
CA ASP A 289 11.34 -24.65 16.39
C ASP A 289 10.78 -26.00 16.89
N GLU A 290 10.88 -27.02 16.04
CA GLU A 290 10.53 -28.39 16.41
C GLU A 290 11.39 -28.91 17.58
N VAL A 291 12.65 -28.51 17.60
CA VAL A 291 13.54 -28.88 18.71
C VAL A 291 13.59 -27.76 19.75
N ILE A 292 13.02 -28.06 20.91
CA ILE A 292 13.02 -27.17 22.06
C ILE A 292 14.35 -27.35 22.80
N SER A 293 15.18 -26.31 22.85
CA SER A 293 16.45 -26.28 23.56
C SER A 293 16.53 -25.12 24.53
N ASP A 294 17.26 -25.29 25.63
CA ASP A 294 17.59 -24.17 26.53
C ASP A 294 18.67 -23.24 25.92
N SER A 295 19.36 -23.69 24.88
CA SER A 295 20.36 -22.94 24.11
C SER A 295 20.05 -23.04 22.60
N PRO A 296 18.99 -22.39 22.10
CA PRO A 296 18.60 -22.52 20.71
C PRO A 296 19.64 -21.88 19.80
N GLU A 297 20.02 -22.59 18.74
CA GLU A 297 21.03 -22.08 17.76
C GLU A 297 20.38 -21.12 16.73
N GLY A 298 19.06 -21.16 16.52
CA GLY A 298 18.36 -20.37 15.51
C GLY A 298 18.62 -20.88 14.08
N GLY A 299 18.23 -20.09 13.08
CA GLY A 299 18.53 -20.39 11.66
C GLY A 299 17.56 -21.36 10.97
N THR A 300 16.47 -21.78 11.61
CA THR A 300 15.47 -22.72 11.06
C THR A 300 14.57 -22.14 9.95
N GLY A 301 14.65 -20.82 9.65
CA GLY A 301 13.90 -20.18 8.57
C GLY A 301 12.72 -19.32 9.01
N LYS A 302 12.44 -19.13 10.31
CA LYS A 302 11.33 -18.27 10.80
C LYS A 302 11.35 -16.85 10.23
N GLY A 303 12.53 -16.24 10.22
CA GLY A 303 12.71 -14.89 9.65
C GLY A 303 12.43 -14.84 8.15
N LEU A 304 12.88 -15.84 7.36
CA LEU A 304 12.56 -15.93 5.93
C LEU A 304 11.07 -16.13 5.67
N PHE A 305 10.41 -16.97 6.48
CA PHE A 305 8.96 -17.14 6.41
C PHE A 305 8.22 -15.81 6.59
N MET A 306 8.57 -15.02 7.61
CA MET A 306 7.95 -13.73 7.87
C MET A 306 8.35 -12.69 6.82
N ASN A 307 9.57 -12.71 6.31
CA ASN A 307 10.03 -11.83 5.25
C ASN A 307 9.23 -12.03 3.95
N ALA A 308 8.93 -13.28 3.58
CA ALA A 308 8.06 -13.57 2.44
C ALA A 308 6.70 -12.85 2.54
N LEU A 309 6.08 -12.85 3.72
CA LEU A 309 4.81 -12.15 3.95
C LEU A 309 4.95 -10.63 3.81
N SER A 310 6.12 -10.07 4.15
CA SER A 310 6.39 -8.63 3.99
C SER A 310 6.46 -8.18 2.53
N HIS A 311 6.75 -9.09 1.60
CA HIS A 311 6.69 -8.83 0.16
C HIS A 311 5.25 -8.85 -0.41
N MET A 312 4.27 -9.26 0.39
CA MET A 312 2.86 -9.40 -0.03
C MET A 312 1.92 -8.45 0.70
N LYS A 313 2.21 -8.11 1.94
CA LYS A 313 1.34 -7.30 2.83
C LYS A 313 2.19 -6.34 3.66
N LYS A 314 1.62 -5.19 4.04
CA LYS A 314 2.27 -4.27 4.96
C LYS A 314 2.46 -4.92 6.32
N LEU A 315 3.68 -5.41 6.55
CA LEU A 315 4.09 -6.10 7.77
C LEU A 315 5.02 -5.21 8.59
N VAL A 316 4.77 -5.12 9.89
CA VAL A 316 5.62 -4.41 10.85
C VAL A 316 6.29 -5.42 11.77
N PHE A 317 7.62 -5.39 11.83
CA PHE A 317 8.39 -6.14 12.80
C PHE A 317 8.61 -5.33 14.07
N ILE A 318 8.39 -5.97 15.21
CA ILE A 318 8.76 -5.48 16.53
C ILE A 318 9.77 -6.44 17.12
N ASP A 319 10.93 -5.95 17.55
CA ASP A 319 11.93 -6.76 18.27
C ASP A 319 11.33 -7.31 19.57
N GLY A 320 11.00 -8.58 19.58
CA GLY A 320 10.35 -9.27 20.70
C GLY A 320 11.24 -9.40 21.94
N LYS A 321 12.57 -9.35 21.79
CA LYS A 321 13.50 -9.37 22.91
C LYS A 321 13.49 -8.10 23.71
N SER A 322 13.42 -6.95 23.04
CA SER A 322 13.45 -5.63 23.68
C SER A 322 12.05 -5.06 23.95
N PHE A 323 11.00 -5.69 23.41
CA PHE A 323 9.63 -5.19 23.54
C PHE A 323 9.17 -5.17 25.00
N ASN A 324 8.57 -4.07 25.38
CA ASN A 324 8.01 -3.87 26.71
C ASN A 324 6.62 -3.24 26.63
N PHE A 325 5.62 -3.98 27.08
CA PHE A 325 4.22 -3.57 27.12
C PHE A 325 3.95 -2.34 28.01
N GLU A 326 4.82 -2.06 29.00
CA GLU A 326 4.67 -0.93 29.93
C GLU A 326 5.18 0.39 29.35
N LYS A 327 5.89 0.36 28.24
CA LYS A 327 6.40 1.59 27.63
C LYS A 327 5.27 2.34 26.92
N SER A 328 5.17 3.63 27.19
CA SER A 328 4.39 4.54 26.36
C SER A 328 4.89 4.44 24.90
N PHE A 329 3.95 4.51 23.95
CA PHE A 329 4.24 4.43 22.53
C PHE A 329 4.85 3.09 22.07
N ALA A 330 4.53 1.97 22.74
CA ALA A 330 5.05 0.65 22.40
C ALA A 330 4.77 0.25 20.94
N TYR A 331 3.67 0.75 20.37
CA TYR A 331 3.23 0.48 18.98
C TYR A 331 3.48 1.66 18.03
N GLN A 332 4.43 2.57 18.32
CA GLN A 332 4.65 3.78 17.53
C GLN A 332 5.03 3.54 16.05
N THR A 333 5.57 2.36 15.71
CA THR A 333 5.91 1.94 14.35
C THR A 333 4.71 1.41 13.56
N VAL A 334 3.62 1.10 14.26
CA VAL A 334 2.38 0.61 13.63
C VAL A 334 1.58 1.79 13.09
N SER A 335 0.95 1.60 11.95
CA SER A 335 0.03 2.56 11.32
C SER A 335 -1.37 1.97 11.15
N VAL A 336 -2.35 2.81 10.82
CA VAL A 336 -3.75 2.36 10.68
C VAL A 336 -3.96 1.37 9.53
N ASP A 337 -3.05 1.32 8.60
CA ASP A 337 -3.02 0.45 7.44
C ASP A 337 -2.06 -0.74 7.57
N THR A 338 -1.47 -0.96 8.75
CA THR A 338 -0.66 -2.16 9.03
C THR A 338 -1.52 -3.40 8.99
N GLN A 339 -1.12 -4.41 8.20
CA GLN A 339 -1.90 -5.63 7.98
C GLN A 339 -1.42 -6.82 8.82
N ILE A 340 -0.11 -6.90 9.05
CA ILE A 340 0.49 -7.94 9.90
C ILE A 340 1.43 -7.29 10.90
N LEU A 341 1.33 -7.70 12.17
CA LEU A 341 2.21 -7.28 13.25
C LEU A 341 2.98 -8.49 13.75
N CYS A 342 4.29 -8.50 13.53
CA CYS A 342 5.18 -9.58 13.93
C CYS A 342 6.03 -9.19 15.14
N PHE A 343 5.89 -9.91 16.24
CA PHE A 343 6.83 -9.86 17.36
C PHE A 343 7.95 -10.87 17.08
N ASP A 344 9.08 -10.36 16.63
CA ASP A 344 10.18 -11.20 16.17
C ASP A 344 11.13 -11.58 17.32
N ASP A 345 11.48 -12.87 17.39
CA ASP A 345 12.39 -13.45 18.34
C ASP A 345 12.09 -13.12 19.80
N VAL A 346 10.84 -13.41 20.22
CA VAL A 346 10.42 -13.14 21.60
C VAL A 346 11.17 -14.00 22.60
N LYS A 347 11.49 -13.41 23.74
CA LYS A 347 12.26 -14.05 24.82
C LYS A 347 11.48 -15.13 25.55
N LYS A 348 12.19 -15.99 26.27
CA LYS A 348 11.61 -16.94 27.24
C LYS A 348 10.73 -16.16 28.23
N HIS A 349 9.55 -16.68 28.50
CA HIS A 349 8.52 -16.02 29.36
C HIS A 349 7.90 -14.76 28.75
N PHE A 350 7.79 -14.67 27.44
CA PHE A 350 7.01 -13.62 26.81
C PHE A 350 5.54 -13.70 27.28
N ASP A 351 5.02 -12.58 27.76
CA ASP A 351 3.66 -12.49 28.30
C ASP A 351 2.63 -12.38 27.17
N PHE A 352 2.26 -13.52 26.60
CA PHE A 352 1.29 -13.58 25.51
C PHE A 352 -0.11 -13.11 25.94
N GLU A 353 -0.47 -13.20 27.23
CA GLU A 353 -1.79 -12.76 27.71
C GLU A 353 -2.00 -11.26 27.50
N ARG A 354 -0.93 -10.46 27.52
CA ARG A 354 -0.96 -9.03 27.18
C ARG A 354 -1.39 -8.73 25.75
N LEU A 355 -1.27 -9.69 24.84
CA LEU A 355 -1.74 -9.54 23.46
C LEU A 355 -3.21 -9.95 23.28
N PHE A 356 -3.90 -10.43 24.31
CA PHE A 356 -5.28 -10.92 24.17
C PHE A 356 -6.21 -9.84 23.64
N SER A 357 -6.12 -8.60 24.17
CA SER A 357 -6.92 -7.49 23.67
C SER A 357 -6.57 -7.13 22.22
N VAL A 358 -5.29 -7.11 21.85
CA VAL A 358 -4.85 -6.85 20.47
C VAL A 358 -5.42 -7.88 19.50
N VAL A 359 -5.45 -9.15 19.91
CA VAL A 359 -5.94 -10.26 19.10
C VAL A 359 -7.46 -10.26 18.97
N THR A 360 -8.22 -9.75 19.97
CA THR A 360 -9.69 -9.90 20.05
C THR A 360 -10.50 -8.61 20.01
N GLU A 361 -9.90 -7.45 20.35
CA GLU A 361 -10.63 -6.19 20.51
C GLU A 361 -10.14 -5.08 19.58
N GLY A 362 -8.91 -5.21 19.10
CA GLY A 362 -8.24 -4.21 18.27
C GLY A 362 -7.02 -3.60 18.94
N LEU A 363 -6.51 -2.52 18.38
CA LEU A 363 -5.24 -1.92 18.78
C LEU A 363 -5.40 -0.41 18.98
N THR A 364 -4.85 0.12 20.08
CA THR A 364 -4.73 1.56 20.29
C THR A 364 -3.32 1.99 19.94
N LEU A 365 -3.20 2.91 18.98
CA LEU A 365 -1.94 3.51 18.56
C LEU A 365 -1.71 4.81 19.34
N GLU A 366 -0.62 4.86 20.06
CA GLU A 366 -0.15 6.08 20.72
C GLU A 366 1.16 6.51 20.06
N LYS A 367 1.20 7.74 19.57
CA LYS A 367 2.40 8.37 19.00
C LYS A 367 2.75 9.60 19.82
N LYS A 368 4.05 9.87 19.94
CA LYS A 368 4.53 11.05 20.69
C LYS A 368 3.92 12.34 20.13
N ASN A 369 3.33 13.15 20.99
CA ASN A 369 2.68 14.41 20.63
C ASN A 369 1.55 14.30 19.60
N LYS A 370 0.88 13.15 19.54
CA LYS A 370 -0.30 12.91 18.72
C LYS A 370 -1.40 12.28 19.58
N ASP A 371 -2.63 12.55 19.21
CA ASP A 371 -3.77 11.90 19.82
C ASP A 371 -3.77 10.39 19.54
N ALA A 372 -4.25 9.61 20.49
CA ALA A 372 -4.37 8.17 20.34
C ALA A 372 -5.42 7.81 19.30
N ILE A 373 -5.10 6.86 18.42
CA ILE A 373 -6.00 6.32 17.40
C ILE A 373 -6.38 4.90 17.79
N LYS A 374 -7.67 4.64 17.95
CA LYS A 374 -8.18 3.29 18.19
C LYS A 374 -8.50 2.62 16.86
N ILE A 375 -7.83 1.51 16.57
CA ILE A 375 -8.10 0.64 15.42
C ILE A 375 -9.04 -0.47 15.90
N PRO A 376 -10.27 -0.60 15.33
CA PRO A 376 -11.19 -1.65 15.71
C PRO A 376 -10.66 -3.03 15.29
N PHE A 377 -11.20 -4.09 15.89
CA PHE A 377 -10.77 -5.47 15.63
C PHE A 377 -10.75 -5.82 14.13
N SER A 378 -11.76 -5.44 13.39
CA SER A 378 -11.89 -5.72 11.95
C SER A 378 -10.76 -5.13 11.10
N LYS A 379 -10.17 -4.02 11.53
CA LYS A 379 -9.12 -3.26 10.84
C LYS A 379 -7.74 -3.44 11.47
N SER A 380 -7.65 -4.05 12.66
CA SER A 380 -6.37 -4.23 13.33
C SER A 380 -5.53 -5.31 12.66
N PRO A 381 -4.20 -5.26 12.72
CA PRO A 381 -3.32 -6.24 12.09
C PRO A 381 -3.54 -7.65 12.64
N LYS A 382 -3.27 -8.67 11.83
CA LYS A 382 -3.08 -10.03 12.31
C LYS A 382 -1.75 -10.12 13.04
N VAL A 383 -1.71 -10.89 14.12
CA VAL A 383 -0.52 -11.01 14.96
C VAL A 383 0.24 -12.27 14.61
N ALA A 384 1.54 -12.13 14.42
CA ALA A 384 2.49 -13.23 14.31
C ALA A 384 3.59 -13.10 15.37
N ILE A 385 4.14 -14.20 15.82
CA ILE A 385 5.19 -14.26 16.82
C ILE A 385 6.22 -15.28 16.34
N THR A 386 7.50 -14.93 16.34
CA THR A 386 8.58 -15.89 16.18
C THR A 386 9.28 -16.11 17.52
N THR A 387 9.62 -17.32 17.82
CA THR A 387 10.28 -17.67 19.08
C THR A 387 11.06 -18.98 18.97
N ASN A 388 12.06 -19.11 19.82
CA ASN A 388 12.78 -20.36 20.03
C ASN A 388 12.29 -21.07 21.31
N TYR A 389 11.28 -20.54 21.98
CA TYR A 389 10.77 -21.04 23.26
C TYR A 389 9.28 -21.32 23.16
N ALA A 390 8.81 -22.41 23.77
CA ALA A 390 7.39 -22.68 23.86
C ALA A 390 6.69 -21.56 24.67
N ILE A 391 5.67 -20.94 24.08
CA ILE A 391 4.80 -19.97 24.76
C ILE A 391 3.80 -20.74 25.60
N LYS A 392 4.01 -20.76 26.93
CA LYS A 392 3.23 -21.52 27.89
C LYS A 392 2.08 -20.66 28.45
N GLY A 393 0.93 -21.26 28.64
CA GLY A 393 -0.22 -20.69 29.30
C GLY A 393 -1.30 -21.75 29.52
N LYS A 394 -2.32 -21.42 30.34
CA LYS A 394 -3.38 -22.36 30.70
C LYS A 394 -4.76 -21.79 30.38
N GLY A 395 -5.69 -22.69 30.17
CA GLY A 395 -7.10 -22.36 29.96
C GLY A 395 -7.54 -22.18 28.51
N SER A 396 -8.86 -22.28 28.30
CA SER A 396 -9.49 -22.21 26.98
C SER A 396 -9.25 -20.86 26.28
N SER A 397 -9.18 -19.78 27.05
CA SER A 397 -8.87 -18.43 26.53
C SER A 397 -7.51 -18.33 25.87
N PHE A 398 -6.51 -19.01 26.43
CA PHE A 398 -5.17 -19.05 25.90
C PHE A 398 -5.14 -19.89 24.61
N VAL A 399 -5.67 -21.11 24.64
CA VAL A 399 -5.64 -22.05 23.52
C VAL A 399 -6.34 -21.48 22.28
N ARG A 400 -7.49 -20.83 22.43
CA ARG A 400 -8.25 -20.29 21.30
C ARG A 400 -7.63 -19.07 20.63
N ARG A 401 -6.63 -18.43 21.26
CA ARG A 401 -5.99 -17.21 20.75
C ARG A 401 -4.65 -17.46 20.11
N LYS A 402 -4.16 -18.69 20.09
CA LYS A 402 -2.90 -19.06 19.48
C LYS A 402 -3.06 -20.11 18.40
N TRP A 403 -2.20 -20.04 17.43
CA TRP A 403 -2.02 -21.01 16.37
C TRP A 403 -0.54 -21.32 16.24
N ASP A 404 -0.12 -22.45 16.76
CA ASP A 404 1.28 -22.86 16.78
C ASP A 404 1.66 -23.56 15.48
N LEU A 405 2.88 -23.30 15.00
CA LEU A 405 3.57 -23.99 13.92
C LEU A 405 4.96 -24.39 14.38
N GLU A 406 5.38 -25.60 14.02
CA GLU A 406 6.72 -26.09 14.25
C GLU A 406 7.52 -26.12 12.97
N LEU A 407 8.75 -25.57 12.99
CA LEU A 407 9.70 -25.63 11.90
C LEU A 407 10.71 -26.74 12.16
N SER A 408 10.92 -27.61 11.17
CA SER A 408 11.93 -28.66 11.25
C SER A 408 13.35 -28.10 11.21
N GLN A 409 14.33 -28.86 11.67
CA GLN A 409 15.75 -28.50 11.61
C GLN A 409 16.38 -28.84 10.24
N HIS A 410 15.67 -28.61 9.14
CA HIS A 410 16.27 -28.76 7.81
C HIS A 410 17.42 -27.78 7.60
N TYR A 411 17.20 -26.51 7.98
CA TYR A 411 18.24 -25.49 7.93
C TYR A 411 18.92 -25.34 9.29
N THR A 412 20.22 -25.14 9.22
CA THR A 412 21.13 -24.98 10.36
C THR A 412 22.17 -23.92 10.04
N LYS A 413 23.06 -23.62 10.97
CA LYS A 413 24.24 -22.75 10.70
C LYS A 413 25.17 -23.28 9.61
N ASP A 414 25.24 -24.63 9.44
CA ASP A 414 26.12 -25.30 8.50
C ASP A 414 25.44 -25.64 7.17
N PHE A 415 24.11 -25.51 7.08
CA PHE A 415 23.35 -25.69 5.86
C PHE A 415 22.19 -24.66 5.81
N THR A 416 22.37 -23.64 4.99
CA THR A 416 21.47 -22.50 4.90
C THR A 416 20.66 -22.51 3.60
N PRO A 417 19.54 -21.78 3.52
CA PRO A 417 18.81 -21.60 2.26
C PRO A 417 19.70 -21.08 1.12
N LEU A 418 20.64 -20.16 1.40
CA LEU A 418 21.59 -19.66 0.41
C LEU A 418 22.45 -20.78 -0.18
N MET A 419 22.89 -21.74 0.65
CA MET A 419 23.67 -22.89 0.18
C MET A 419 22.85 -23.86 -0.66
N GLU A 420 21.55 -24.05 -0.33
CA GLU A 420 20.68 -24.96 -1.06
C GLU A 420 20.28 -24.40 -2.42
N PHE A 421 19.84 -23.13 -2.47
CA PHE A 421 19.31 -22.49 -3.68
C PHE A 421 20.40 -21.80 -4.50
N ASN A 422 21.61 -21.66 -3.97
CA ASN A 422 22.75 -20.97 -4.59
C ASN A 422 22.40 -19.55 -5.08
N LYS A 423 21.43 -18.92 -4.43
CA LYS A 423 21.01 -17.53 -4.63
C LYS A 423 20.30 -17.00 -3.38
N LEU A 424 20.35 -15.69 -3.20
CA LEU A 424 19.71 -15.03 -2.06
C LEU A 424 18.21 -14.90 -2.32
N MET A 425 17.39 -15.57 -1.52
CA MET A 425 15.94 -15.46 -1.60
C MET A 425 15.51 -14.01 -1.53
N PHE A 426 14.58 -13.63 -2.39
CA PHE A 426 14.01 -12.29 -2.56
C PHE A 426 15.00 -11.23 -3.07
N GLY A 427 16.31 -11.41 -2.88
CA GLY A 427 17.32 -10.43 -3.28
C GLY A 427 17.91 -10.67 -4.68
N GLU A 428 17.97 -11.93 -5.10
CA GLU A 428 18.59 -12.35 -6.37
C GLU A 428 17.60 -13.12 -7.26
N TRP A 429 16.32 -12.98 -6.99
CA TRP A 429 15.25 -13.57 -7.81
C TRP A 429 15.02 -12.75 -9.09
N ASP A 430 14.82 -13.45 -10.20
CA ASP A 430 14.35 -12.88 -11.46
C ASP A 430 12.82 -12.73 -11.48
N ASP A 431 12.31 -12.19 -12.58
CA ASP A 431 10.87 -11.95 -12.76
C ASP A 431 10.08 -13.26 -12.78
N ASP A 432 10.66 -14.35 -13.30
CA ASP A 432 10.00 -15.65 -13.35
C ASP A 432 9.84 -16.23 -11.94
N GLU A 433 10.87 -16.15 -11.09
CA GLU A 433 10.81 -16.62 -9.72
C GLU A 433 9.82 -15.81 -8.89
N TRP A 434 9.79 -14.48 -9.07
CA TRP A 434 8.78 -13.62 -8.46
C TRP A 434 7.37 -13.96 -8.92
N CYS A 435 7.18 -14.26 -10.22
CA CYS A 435 5.89 -14.68 -10.75
C CYS A 435 5.40 -15.98 -10.09
N GLN A 436 6.27 -16.99 -10.01
CA GLN A 436 5.98 -18.27 -9.35
C GLN A 436 5.62 -18.08 -7.87
N PHE A 437 6.41 -17.24 -7.18
CA PHE A 437 6.17 -16.91 -5.78
C PHE A 437 4.80 -16.27 -5.57
N ASP A 438 4.44 -15.25 -6.38
CA ASP A 438 3.16 -14.57 -6.26
C ASP A 438 1.98 -15.54 -6.48
N ASN A 439 2.06 -16.39 -7.48
CA ASN A 439 1.03 -17.39 -7.75
C ASN A 439 0.91 -18.41 -6.61
N TYR A 440 2.04 -18.88 -6.07
CA TYR A 440 2.03 -19.75 -4.88
C TYR A 440 1.38 -19.09 -3.66
N MET A 441 1.65 -17.81 -3.41
CA MET A 441 1.03 -17.07 -2.31
C MET A 441 -0.48 -16.91 -2.51
N ILE A 442 -0.94 -16.69 -3.74
CA ILE A 442 -2.36 -16.66 -4.12
C ILE A 442 -3.02 -18.01 -3.88
N GLU A 443 -2.38 -19.11 -4.27
CA GLU A 443 -2.89 -20.47 -3.99
C GLU A 443 -3.02 -20.72 -2.48
N CYS A 444 -2.10 -20.19 -1.67
CA CYS A 444 -2.22 -20.29 -0.21
C CYS A 444 -3.44 -19.54 0.32
N VAL A 445 -3.76 -18.36 -0.24
CA VAL A 445 -5.01 -17.63 0.10
C VAL A 445 -6.24 -18.45 -0.27
N GLN A 446 -6.30 -18.99 -1.50
CA GLN A 446 -7.42 -19.83 -1.94
C GLN A 446 -7.57 -21.07 -1.06
N ARG A 447 -6.45 -21.69 -0.67
CA ARG A 447 -6.45 -22.82 0.25
C ARG A 447 -7.08 -22.46 1.60
N TYR A 448 -6.66 -21.34 2.19
CA TYR A 448 -7.26 -20.89 3.44
C TYR A 448 -8.76 -20.57 3.29
N MET A 449 -9.17 -19.94 2.21
CA MET A 449 -10.59 -19.65 1.95
C MET A 449 -11.44 -20.93 1.81
N ASN A 450 -10.87 -21.99 1.27
CA ASN A 450 -11.56 -23.27 1.10
C ASN A 450 -11.62 -24.11 2.38
N PHE A 451 -10.56 -24.14 3.17
CA PHE A 451 -10.39 -25.11 4.26
C PHE A 451 -10.20 -24.47 5.63
N GLY A 452 -10.04 -23.13 5.70
CA GLY A 452 -9.65 -22.46 6.94
C GLY A 452 -8.22 -22.82 7.35
N LEU A 453 -7.91 -22.61 8.63
CA LEU A 453 -6.66 -23.06 9.24
C LEU A 453 -6.66 -24.59 9.42
N VAL A 454 -5.74 -25.28 8.77
CA VAL A 454 -5.60 -26.74 8.78
C VAL A 454 -4.56 -27.13 9.82
N LYS A 455 -4.94 -27.94 10.80
CA LYS A 455 -4.01 -28.43 11.83
C LYS A 455 -3.11 -29.54 11.29
N ALA A 456 -1.86 -29.53 11.70
CA ALA A 456 -0.96 -30.68 11.62
C ALA A 456 -0.64 -31.20 13.03
N LYS A 457 -0.13 -32.39 13.11
CA LYS A 457 0.39 -32.94 14.36
C LYS A 457 1.71 -32.26 14.71
N PHE A 458 1.87 -31.92 15.98
CA PHE A 458 3.15 -31.45 16.50
C PHE A 458 4.09 -32.62 16.78
N VAL A 459 5.37 -32.36 16.70
CA VAL A 459 6.43 -33.31 17.09
C VAL A 459 6.74 -33.15 18.57
N ASN A 460 6.87 -31.90 19.03
CA ASN A 460 7.31 -31.60 20.40
C ASN A 460 6.49 -30.52 21.15
N LEU A 461 5.49 -29.88 20.53
CA LEU A 461 4.63 -28.88 21.18
C LEU A 461 3.39 -29.48 21.83
#